data_da2a7fbd05c0156803a7c07da9c3cd0a
#
_entry.id   da2a7fbd05c0156803a7c07da9c3cd0a
#
_cell.length_a   1.000
_cell.length_b   1.000
_cell.length_c   1.000
_cell.angle_alpha   90.00
_cell.angle_beta   90.00
_cell.angle_gamma   90.00
#
_symmetry.space_group_name_H-M   'P 1'
#
loop_
_entity.id
_entity.type
_entity.pdbx_description
1 polymer ?
#
loop_
_entity_poly.entity_id
_entity_poly.type
_entity_poly.pdbx_seq_one_letter_code
_entity_poly.pdbx_strand_id
1 'polypeptide(L)'
;MSTTLLVVDDDDEIRELLCDYLTDAGYHVLAAADGEQMRQQMARHKVELVVLDLMLPGEDGLSLCRQLQAQPGLAVIMLSAKGSTLDRIIGLEVGADDYLSKPFEPRELIARIKAVLRRPQRLDTPSEEPASQAQQFAGFSLDHIKRLLTHPDGQALTLPRSDYRVLRELLEANNRVVSRDHLTRSAFGRDHLPDDRSVDMCISRLRQHLRRAANGSAQILTIRNEGYLLSIAREPGA
;
A
#
# COMPACT_ATOMS: atom_id res chain seq x y z
N MET A 1 -16.23 -14.32 9.18
CA MET A 1 -15.94 -14.69 7.78
C MET A 1 -14.43 -14.74 7.64
N SER A 2 -13.87 -15.80 7.04
CA SER A 2 -12.43 -15.91 6.80
C SER A 2 -12.02 -14.94 5.68
N THR A 3 -10.88 -14.28 5.81
CA THR A 3 -10.31 -13.40 4.77
C THR A 3 -9.89 -14.25 3.58
N THR A 4 -10.27 -13.83 2.38
CA THR A 4 -9.94 -14.54 1.13
C THR A 4 -8.67 -13.94 0.51
N LEU A 5 -7.66 -14.80 0.32
CA LEU A 5 -6.40 -14.48 -0.35
C LEU A 5 -6.36 -15.16 -1.71
N LEU A 6 -5.64 -14.59 -2.66
CA LEU A 6 -5.34 -15.19 -3.95
C LEU A 6 -3.81 -15.23 -4.13
N VAL A 7 -3.27 -16.43 -4.34
CA VAL A 7 -1.86 -16.63 -4.66
C VAL A 7 -1.73 -16.79 -6.18
N VAL A 8 -0.88 -15.97 -6.78
CA VAL A 8 -0.59 -15.97 -8.22
C VAL A 8 0.90 -16.19 -8.42
N ASP A 9 1.26 -17.39 -8.84
CA ASP A 9 2.65 -17.83 -9.05
C ASP A 9 2.62 -18.94 -10.11
N ASP A 10 3.50 -18.92 -11.09
CA ASP A 10 3.55 -19.95 -12.14
C ASP A 10 4.21 -21.26 -11.68
N ASP A 11 5.04 -21.18 -10.64
CA ASP A 11 5.66 -22.35 -10.03
C ASP A 11 4.63 -23.11 -9.18
N ASP A 12 4.29 -24.33 -9.60
CA ASP A 12 3.31 -25.20 -8.94
C ASP A 12 3.71 -25.53 -7.49
N GLU A 13 4.99 -25.81 -7.25
CA GLU A 13 5.49 -26.20 -5.92
C GLU A 13 5.41 -25.02 -4.94
N ILE A 14 5.82 -23.83 -5.40
CA ILE A 14 5.73 -22.60 -4.58
C ILE A 14 4.26 -22.27 -4.32
N ARG A 15 3.42 -22.36 -5.34
CA ARG A 15 1.99 -22.04 -5.25
C ARG A 15 1.27 -22.97 -4.26
N GLU A 16 1.49 -24.31 -4.35
CA GLU A 16 0.92 -25.29 -3.42
C GLU A 16 1.41 -25.05 -1.98
N LEU A 17 2.73 -24.88 -1.81
CA LEU A 17 3.32 -24.61 -0.50
C LEU A 17 2.71 -23.35 0.16
N LEU A 18 2.54 -22.26 -0.60
CA LEU A 18 1.95 -21.04 -0.09
C LEU A 18 0.47 -21.22 0.26
N CYS A 19 -0.29 -21.93 -0.57
CA CYS A 19 -1.69 -22.25 -0.30
C CYS A 19 -1.86 -23.01 1.00
N ASP A 20 -1.05 -24.03 1.23
CA ASP A 20 -1.09 -24.84 2.45
C ASP A 20 -0.75 -23.98 3.69
N TYR A 21 0.36 -23.26 3.65
CA TYR A 21 0.78 -22.41 4.76
C TYR A 21 -0.24 -21.33 5.12
N LEU A 22 -0.86 -20.72 4.12
CA LEU A 22 -1.84 -19.66 4.35
C LEU A 22 -3.19 -20.23 4.81
N THR A 23 -3.55 -21.43 4.35
CA THR A 23 -4.74 -22.14 4.82
C THR A 23 -4.59 -22.55 6.29
N ASP A 24 -3.43 -23.09 6.67
CA ASP A 24 -3.11 -23.40 8.06
C ASP A 24 -3.09 -22.17 8.96
N ALA A 25 -2.77 -21.01 8.41
CA ALA A 25 -2.86 -19.72 9.12
C ALA A 25 -4.30 -19.19 9.25
N GLY A 26 -5.32 -19.90 8.74
CA GLY A 26 -6.75 -19.60 8.88
C GLY A 26 -7.35 -18.71 7.79
N TYR A 27 -6.68 -18.58 6.65
CA TYR A 27 -7.19 -17.85 5.49
C TYR A 27 -7.97 -18.79 4.54
N HIS A 28 -8.90 -18.22 3.77
CA HIS A 28 -9.44 -18.90 2.60
C HIS A 28 -8.55 -18.56 1.40
N VAL A 29 -7.90 -19.56 0.82
CA VAL A 29 -6.87 -19.35 -0.21
C VAL A 29 -7.35 -19.85 -1.56
N LEU A 30 -7.23 -18.99 -2.56
CA LEU A 30 -7.43 -19.28 -3.97
C LEU A 30 -6.06 -19.29 -4.66
N ALA A 31 -5.94 -20.07 -5.75
CA ALA A 31 -4.72 -20.19 -6.52
C ALA A 31 -4.95 -19.81 -7.99
N ALA A 32 -3.92 -19.25 -8.61
CA ALA A 32 -3.85 -18.98 -10.04
C ALA A 32 -2.41 -19.12 -10.54
N ALA A 33 -2.22 -19.72 -11.71
CA ALA A 33 -0.90 -19.90 -12.31
C ALA A 33 -0.49 -18.72 -13.22
N ASP A 34 -1.44 -17.87 -13.58
CA ASP A 34 -1.25 -16.75 -14.51
C ASP A 34 -2.28 -15.64 -14.31
N GLY A 35 -2.14 -14.55 -15.07
CA GLY A 35 -3.04 -13.41 -15.01
C GLY A 35 -4.46 -13.71 -15.47
N GLU A 36 -4.66 -14.69 -16.38
CA GLU A 36 -6.00 -15.06 -16.83
C GLU A 36 -6.76 -15.80 -15.74
N GLN A 37 -6.16 -16.82 -15.14
CA GLN A 37 -6.72 -17.54 -14.00
C GLN A 37 -6.98 -16.58 -12.81
N MET A 38 -6.04 -15.66 -12.55
CA MET A 38 -6.22 -14.62 -11.54
C MET A 38 -7.53 -13.85 -11.77
N ARG A 39 -7.74 -13.33 -13.00
CA ARG A 39 -8.98 -12.59 -13.35
C ARG A 39 -10.23 -13.45 -13.21
N GLN A 40 -10.17 -14.73 -13.57
CA GLN A 40 -11.28 -15.68 -13.42
C GLN A 40 -11.65 -15.89 -11.94
N GLN A 41 -10.66 -16.07 -11.07
CA GLN A 41 -10.87 -16.21 -9.62
C GLN A 41 -11.50 -14.94 -9.04
N MET A 42 -10.98 -13.78 -9.41
CA MET A 42 -11.46 -12.48 -8.90
C MET A 42 -12.87 -12.14 -9.40
N ALA A 43 -13.28 -12.65 -10.56
CA ALA A 43 -14.64 -12.48 -11.06
C ALA A 43 -15.68 -13.29 -10.27
N ARG A 44 -15.24 -14.39 -9.65
CA ARG A 44 -16.10 -15.34 -8.92
C ARG A 44 -16.10 -15.14 -7.41
N HIS A 45 -15.01 -14.59 -6.88
CA HIS A 45 -14.75 -14.48 -5.46
C HIS A 45 -14.37 -13.06 -5.07
N LYS A 46 -14.80 -12.63 -3.89
CA LYS A 46 -14.34 -11.39 -3.31
C LYS A 46 -12.97 -11.62 -2.66
N VAL A 47 -11.90 -11.22 -3.34
CA VAL A 47 -10.52 -11.30 -2.86
C VAL A 47 -10.19 -10.02 -2.07
N GLU A 48 -9.53 -10.17 -0.93
CA GLU A 48 -9.13 -9.07 -0.06
C GLU A 48 -7.62 -8.76 -0.17
N LEU A 49 -6.82 -9.75 -0.56
CA LEU A 49 -5.39 -9.58 -0.82
C LEU A 49 -4.90 -10.56 -1.88
N VAL A 50 -4.06 -10.07 -2.78
CA VAL A 50 -3.34 -10.86 -3.79
C VAL A 50 -1.87 -10.94 -3.40
N VAL A 51 -1.33 -12.15 -3.37
CA VAL A 51 0.10 -12.43 -3.35
C VAL A 51 0.50 -12.71 -4.80
N LEU A 52 1.28 -11.83 -5.41
CA LEU A 52 1.55 -11.80 -6.85
C LEU A 52 3.04 -11.99 -7.13
N ASP A 53 3.40 -13.04 -7.87
CA ASP A 53 4.74 -13.13 -8.43
C ASP A 53 4.92 -12.11 -9.56
N LEU A 54 6.09 -11.50 -9.58
CA LEU A 54 6.52 -10.59 -10.65
C LEU A 54 6.87 -11.30 -11.95
N MET A 55 7.38 -12.51 -11.86
CA MET A 55 7.98 -13.25 -12.97
C MET A 55 6.98 -14.26 -13.56
N LEU A 56 5.79 -13.80 -13.93
CA LEU A 56 4.79 -14.65 -14.56
C LEU A 56 5.05 -14.80 -16.07
N PRO A 57 4.84 -15.98 -16.65
CA PRO A 57 4.96 -16.18 -18.09
C PRO A 57 3.82 -15.46 -18.83
N GLY A 58 4.16 -14.79 -19.92
CA GLY A 58 3.20 -14.20 -20.85
C GLY A 58 2.67 -12.82 -20.49
N GLU A 59 2.56 -12.46 -19.23
CA GLU A 59 2.09 -11.15 -18.79
C GLU A 59 2.98 -10.57 -17.70
N ASP A 60 3.37 -9.31 -17.84
CA ASP A 60 4.21 -8.61 -16.86
C ASP A 60 3.47 -8.42 -15.53
N GLY A 61 4.00 -9.00 -14.45
CA GLY A 61 3.44 -8.88 -13.10
C GLY A 61 3.27 -7.43 -12.61
N LEU A 62 4.08 -6.50 -13.12
CA LEU A 62 3.90 -5.06 -12.83
C LEU A 62 2.64 -4.51 -13.49
N SER A 63 2.34 -4.95 -14.71
CA SER A 63 1.10 -4.57 -15.40
C SER A 63 -0.13 -5.13 -14.69
N LEU A 64 -0.07 -6.37 -14.20
CA LEU A 64 -1.11 -6.95 -13.37
C LEU A 64 -1.29 -6.18 -12.07
N CYS A 65 -0.20 -5.82 -11.40
CA CYS A 65 -0.27 -5.02 -10.17
C CYS A 65 -0.99 -3.68 -10.40
N ARG A 66 -0.70 -2.97 -11.50
CA ARG A 66 -1.41 -1.72 -11.87
C ARG A 66 -2.92 -1.93 -12.02
N GLN A 67 -3.33 -3.02 -12.67
CA GLN A 67 -4.74 -3.36 -12.85
C GLN A 67 -5.42 -3.64 -11.49
N LEU A 68 -4.73 -4.37 -10.61
CA LEU A 68 -5.24 -4.70 -9.28
C LEU A 68 -5.39 -3.46 -8.39
N GLN A 69 -4.48 -2.50 -8.49
CA GLN A 69 -4.53 -1.25 -7.73
C GLN A 69 -5.74 -0.37 -8.06
N ALA A 70 -6.31 -0.51 -9.24
CA ALA A 70 -7.55 0.18 -9.60
C ALA A 70 -8.78 -0.35 -8.83
N GLN A 71 -8.67 -1.50 -8.16
CA GLN A 71 -9.79 -2.11 -7.41
C GLN A 71 -9.84 -1.60 -5.96
N PRO A 72 -10.92 -0.91 -5.55
CA PRO A 72 -11.04 -0.39 -4.20
C PRO A 72 -11.03 -1.50 -3.15
N GLY A 73 -10.17 -1.34 -2.15
CA GLY A 73 -10.14 -2.27 -1.01
C GLY A 73 -9.27 -3.51 -1.19
N LEU A 74 -8.83 -3.83 -2.40
CA LEU A 74 -7.89 -4.90 -2.67
C LEU A 74 -6.49 -4.50 -2.19
N ALA A 75 -5.77 -5.45 -1.61
CA ALA A 75 -4.36 -5.29 -1.25
C ALA A 75 -3.48 -6.19 -2.12
N VAL A 76 -2.24 -5.76 -2.39
CA VAL A 76 -1.30 -6.53 -3.21
C VAL A 76 0.05 -6.61 -2.51
N ILE A 77 0.53 -7.84 -2.28
CA ILE A 77 1.91 -8.12 -1.87
C ILE A 77 2.63 -8.75 -3.06
N MET A 78 3.72 -8.15 -3.49
CA MET A 78 4.51 -8.67 -4.61
C MET A 78 5.61 -9.59 -4.11
N LEU A 79 5.77 -10.73 -4.81
CA LEU A 79 6.92 -11.62 -4.66
C LEU A 79 7.88 -11.38 -5.82
N SER A 80 9.19 -11.42 -5.55
CA SER A 80 10.20 -11.25 -6.61
C SER A 80 11.45 -12.05 -6.32
N ALA A 81 12.15 -12.47 -7.37
CA ALA A 81 13.44 -13.13 -7.26
C ALA A 81 14.49 -12.18 -6.63
N LYS A 82 15.39 -12.74 -5.82
CA LYS A 82 16.50 -12.03 -5.18
C LYS A 82 17.44 -11.49 -6.26
N GLY A 83 17.60 -10.19 -6.37
CA GLY A 83 18.71 -9.64 -7.15
C GLY A 83 18.50 -8.29 -7.81
N SER A 84 17.31 -7.79 -8.00
CA SER A 84 17.16 -6.48 -8.62
C SER A 84 16.54 -5.49 -7.62
N THR A 85 17.40 -4.60 -7.10
CA THR A 85 16.95 -3.39 -6.41
C THR A 85 15.98 -2.62 -7.32
N LEU A 86 16.13 -2.76 -8.63
CA LEU A 86 15.30 -2.13 -9.65
C LEU A 86 13.87 -2.72 -9.65
N ASP A 87 13.72 -4.05 -9.63
CA ASP A 87 12.39 -4.69 -9.63
C ASP A 87 11.61 -4.37 -8.36
N ARG A 88 12.33 -4.29 -7.23
CA ARG A 88 11.77 -3.88 -5.93
C ARG A 88 11.30 -2.42 -5.97
N ILE A 89 12.08 -1.54 -6.56
CA ILE A 89 11.75 -0.13 -6.75
C ILE A 89 10.54 -0.01 -7.68
N ILE A 90 10.57 -0.66 -8.84
CA ILE A 90 9.50 -0.60 -9.83
C ILE A 90 8.20 -1.18 -9.28
N GLY A 91 8.25 -2.33 -8.57
CA GLY A 91 7.08 -2.96 -7.97
C GLY A 91 6.37 -2.06 -6.96
N LEU A 92 7.14 -1.37 -6.12
CA LEU A 92 6.59 -0.40 -5.17
C LEU A 92 6.12 0.89 -5.88
N GLU A 93 6.82 1.37 -6.94
CA GLU A 93 6.36 2.52 -7.75
C GLU A 93 5.04 2.26 -8.44
N VAL A 94 4.77 1.01 -8.79
CA VAL A 94 3.50 0.56 -9.39
C VAL A 94 2.35 0.56 -8.39
N GLY A 95 2.64 0.60 -7.09
CA GLY A 95 1.61 0.78 -6.05
C GLY A 95 1.32 -0.45 -5.19
N ALA A 96 2.15 -1.51 -5.22
CA ALA A 96 2.00 -2.63 -4.30
C ALA A 96 1.96 -2.16 -2.83
N ASP A 97 1.16 -2.83 -2.01
CA ASP A 97 1.03 -2.51 -0.59
C ASP A 97 2.23 -3.00 0.23
N ASP A 98 2.86 -4.09 -0.18
CA ASP A 98 4.15 -4.55 0.36
C ASP A 98 4.88 -5.39 -0.69
N TYR A 99 6.12 -5.75 -0.38
CA TYR A 99 7.02 -6.46 -1.25
C TYR A 99 7.85 -7.47 -0.44
N LEU A 100 8.06 -8.69 -0.99
CA LEU A 100 8.82 -9.74 -0.37
C LEU A 100 9.75 -10.41 -1.39
N SER A 101 11.06 -10.48 -1.10
CA SER A 101 12.04 -11.10 -1.98
C SER A 101 12.13 -12.62 -1.75
N LYS A 102 12.11 -13.41 -2.83
CA LYS A 102 12.43 -14.86 -2.82
C LYS A 102 13.96 -15.04 -2.68
N PRO A 103 14.46 -15.99 -1.85
CA PRO A 103 13.72 -16.85 -0.96
C PRO A 103 13.28 -16.11 0.32
N PHE A 104 12.13 -16.46 0.85
CA PHE A 104 11.59 -15.91 2.08
C PHE A 104 11.06 -17.01 3.01
N GLU A 105 10.96 -16.69 4.28
CA GLU A 105 10.32 -17.55 5.25
C GLU A 105 8.79 -17.39 5.19
N PRO A 106 8.00 -18.47 5.11
CA PRO A 106 6.53 -18.38 5.07
C PRO A 106 5.93 -17.57 6.22
N ARG A 107 6.55 -17.60 7.39
CA ARG A 107 6.15 -16.79 8.55
C ARG A 107 6.29 -15.29 8.29
N GLU A 108 7.27 -14.88 7.49
CA GLU A 108 7.43 -13.48 7.09
C GLU A 108 6.26 -13.04 6.20
N LEU A 109 5.88 -13.84 5.21
CA LEU A 109 4.73 -13.55 4.37
C LEU A 109 3.45 -13.41 5.20
N ILE A 110 3.20 -14.33 6.14
CA ILE A 110 2.03 -14.26 7.04
C ILE A 110 2.05 -12.97 7.87
N ALA A 111 3.21 -12.58 8.41
CA ALA A 111 3.34 -11.35 9.18
C ALA A 111 3.01 -10.10 8.31
N ARG A 112 3.48 -10.07 7.06
CA ARG A 112 3.19 -9.01 6.09
C ARG A 112 1.71 -8.97 5.70
N ILE A 113 1.10 -10.13 5.42
CA ILE A 113 -0.34 -10.23 5.15
C ILE A 113 -1.15 -9.66 6.32
N LYS A 114 -0.84 -10.06 7.56
CA LYS A 114 -1.50 -9.54 8.77
C LYS A 114 -1.33 -8.02 8.89
N ALA A 115 -0.14 -7.50 8.64
CA ALA A 115 0.15 -6.07 8.71
C ALA A 115 -0.63 -5.28 7.65
N VAL A 116 -0.65 -5.78 6.40
CA VAL A 116 -1.37 -5.16 5.30
C VAL A 116 -2.89 -5.20 5.53
N LEU A 117 -3.44 -6.33 6.00
CA LEU A 117 -4.88 -6.51 6.23
C LEU A 117 -5.38 -5.84 7.51
N ARG A 118 -4.49 -5.51 8.46
CA ARG A 118 -4.88 -4.89 9.72
C ARG A 118 -5.70 -3.62 9.44
N ARG A 119 -7.00 -3.67 9.75
CA ARG A 119 -7.83 -2.47 9.76
C ARG A 119 -7.25 -1.51 10.81
N PRO A 120 -7.18 -0.20 10.55
CA PRO A 120 -6.91 0.74 11.63
C PRO A 120 -7.96 0.44 12.71
N GLN A 121 -7.51 0.04 13.90
CA GLN A 121 -8.40 0.00 15.05
C GLN A 121 -8.95 1.43 15.17
N ARG A 122 -10.25 1.58 15.02
CA ARG A 122 -10.93 2.72 15.61
C ARG A 122 -10.51 2.70 17.07
N LEU A 123 -9.74 3.69 17.48
CA LEU A 123 -9.76 4.08 18.88
C LEU A 123 -11.22 4.42 19.12
N ASP A 124 -11.90 3.55 19.88
CA ASP A 124 -13.25 3.77 20.36
C ASP A 124 -13.23 5.00 21.27
N THR A 125 -13.36 6.14 20.67
CA THR A 125 -13.88 7.33 21.32
C THR A 125 -15.23 7.58 20.69
N PRO A 126 -16.33 7.47 21.45
CA PRO A 126 -17.64 7.85 20.96
C PRO A 126 -17.69 9.36 20.86
N SER A 127 -17.47 9.91 19.71
CA SER A 127 -17.92 11.24 19.36
C SER A 127 -18.93 11.11 18.22
N GLU A 128 -20.17 11.27 18.64
CA GLU A 128 -21.30 11.54 17.79
C GLU A 128 -20.99 12.76 16.93
N GLU A 129 -20.83 12.54 15.59
CA GLU A 129 -21.39 13.37 14.53
C GLU A 129 -20.96 12.75 13.19
N PRO A 130 -21.83 12.68 12.16
CA PRO A 130 -21.42 12.35 10.80
C PRO A 130 -20.80 13.59 10.15
N ALA A 131 -19.70 14.07 10.73
CA ALA A 131 -18.90 15.11 10.14
C ALA A 131 -18.13 14.55 8.95
N SER A 132 -18.12 15.26 7.88
CA SER A 132 -17.37 15.08 6.64
C SER A 132 -16.07 14.29 6.87
N GLN A 133 -16.06 13.01 6.44
CA GLN A 133 -14.91 12.11 6.62
C GLN A 133 -13.75 12.45 5.68
N ALA A 134 -13.78 13.64 5.10
CA ALA A 134 -12.78 14.17 4.20
C ALA A 134 -11.96 15.26 4.90
N GLN A 135 -10.66 15.00 5.07
CA GLN A 135 -9.70 15.97 5.59
C GLN A 135 -9.23 16.90 4.47
N GLN A 136 -9.40 18.21 4.66
CA GLN A 136 -8.92 19.21 3.71
C GLN A 136 -7.51 19.70 4.07
N PHE A 137 -6.65 19.82 3.05
CA PHE A 137 -5.31 20.40 3.22
C PHE A 137 -4.78 20.96 1.90
N ALA A 138 -4.28 22.17 1.89
CA ALA A 138 -3.66 22.82 0.73
C ALA A 138 -4.45 22.68 -0.59
N GLY A 139 -5.80 22.73 -0.53
CA GLY A 139 -6.69 22.54 -1.68
C GLY A 139 -6.97 21.07 -2.04
N PHE A 140 -6.34 20.11 -1.39
CA PHE A 140 -6.67 18.68 -1.51
C PHE A 140 -7.76 18.27 -0.53
N SER A 141 -8.47 17.19 -0.86
CA SER A 141 -9.41 16.51 0.02
C SER A 141 -9.06 15.02 0.14
N LEU A 142 -8.86 14.53 1.35
CA LEU A 142 -8.58 13.10 1.62
C LEU A 142 -9.77 12.45 2.31
N ASP A 143 -10.49 11.57 1.57
CA ASP A 143 -11.54 10.72 2.15
C ASP A 143 -10.89 9.51 2.83
N HIS A 144 -11.04 9.44 4.15
CA HIS A 144 -10.40 8.40 4.97
C HIS A 144 -11.04 7.01 4.80
N ILE A 145 -12.31 6.92 4.40
CA ILE A 145 -13.00 5.64 4.18
C ILE A 145 -12.60 5.06 2.84
N LYS A 146 -12.71 5.87 1.78
CA LYS A 146 -12.45 5.45 0.40
C LYS A 146 -10.97 5.50 0.05
N ARG A 147 -10.13 6.12 0.90
CA ARG A 147 -8.72 6.44 0.64
C ARG A 147 -8.56 7.23 -0.66
N LEU A 148 -9.54 8.09 -0.93
CA LEU A 148 -9.63 8.88 -2.14
C LEU A 148 -8.96 10.24 -1.90
N LEU A 149 -7.93 10.54 -2.68
CA LEU A 149 -7.30 11.85 -2.73
C LEU A 149 -7.91 12.62 -3.89
N THR A 150 -8.60 13.71 -3.58
CA THR A 150 -9.10 14.65 -4.59
C THR A 150 -8.11 15.81 -4.69
N HIS A 151 -7.63 16.08 -5.89
CA HIS A 151 -6.73 17.18 -6.21
C HIS A 151 -7.49 18.52 -6.30
N PRO A 152 -6.78 19.66 -6.22
CA PRO A 152 -7.40 20.98 -6.37
C PRO A 152 -8.08 21.21 -7.74
N ASP A 153 -7.69 20.47 -8.77
CA ASP A 153 -8.29 20.48 -10.11
C ASP A 153 -9.57 19.61 -10.22
N GLY A 154 -9.99 18.97 -9.11
CA GLY A 154 -11.16 18.11 -9.05
C GLY A 154 -10.89 16.65 -9.47
N GLN A 155 -9.69 16.31 -9.96
CA GLN A 155 -9.36 14.93 -10.24
C GLN A 155 -9.22 14.16 -8.94
N ALA A 156 -9.79 12.94 -8.90
CA ALA A 156 -9.73 12.08 -7.73
C ALA A 156 -9.08 10.74 -8.07
N LEU A 157 -8.27 10.23 -7.15
CA LEU A 157 -7.62 8.93 -7.28
C LEU A 157 -7.66 8.18 -5.94
N THR A 158 -7.79 6.87 -6.01
CA THR A 158 -7.68 6.00 -4.84
C THR A 158 -6.20 5.76 -4.56
N LEU A 159 -5.76 6.10 -3.35
CA LEU A 159 -4.39 5.82 -2.92
C LEU A 159 -4.22 4.34 -2.58
N PRO A 160 -3.07 3.72 -2.95
CA PRO A 160 -2.62 2.47 -2.36
C PRO A 160 -2.67 2.55 -0.83
N ARG A 161 -2.91 1.43 -0.17
CA ARG A 161 -3.09 1.41 1.30
C ARG A 161 -1.88 1.93 2.06
N SER A 162 -0.68 1.60 1.59
CA SER A 162 0.58 2.08 2.14
C SER A 162 0.74 3.60 2.00
N ASP A 163 0.46 4.14 0.80
CA ASP A 163 0.53 5.57 0.54
C ASP A 163 -0.46 6.37 1.39
N TYR A 164 -1.70 5.87 1.47
CA TYR A 164 -2.71 6.47 2.34
C TYR A 164 -2.25 6.52 3.80
N ARG A 165 -1.68 5.42 4.33
CA ARG A 165 -1.19 5.38 5.72
C ARG A 165 -0.05 6.36 5.94
N VAL A 166 0.92 6.40 5.03
CA VAL A 166 2.04 7.36 5.10
C VAL A 166 1.53 8.79 5.04
N LEU A 167 0.61 9.12 4.11
CA LEU A 167 0.04 10.45 4.00
C LEU A 167 -0.72 10.85 5.26
N ARG A 168 -1.51 9.95 5.83
CA ARG A 168 -2.25 10.18 7.05
C ARG A 168 -1.32 10.52 8.22
N GLU A 169 -0.28 9.72 8.45
CA GLU A 169 0.71 9.98 9.51
C GLU A 169 1.39 11.35 9.35
N LEU A 170 1.72 11.72 8.11
CA LEU A 170 2.32 13.02 7.81
C LEU A 170 1.35 14.18 8.07
N LEU A 171 0.05 14.01 7.76
CA LEU A 171 -1.00 15.00 8.05
C LEU A 171 -1.24 15.15 9.55
N GLU A 172 -1.34 14.03 10.27
CA GLU A 172 -1.51 14.00 11.74
C GLU A 172 -0.31 14.63 12.48
N ALA A 173 0.88 14.51 11.91
CA ALA A 173 2.08 15.13 12.46
C ALA A 173 2.09 16.67 12.36
N ASN A 174 1.25 17.27 11.53
CA ASN A 174 1.03 18.72 11.44
C ASN A 174 2.33 19.53 11.36
N ASN A 175 3.02 19.48 10.23
CA ASN A 175 4.30 20.15 9.98
C ASN A 175 5.45 19.74 10.93
N ARG A 176 5.39 18.52 11.51
CA ARG A 176 6.51 17.94 12.27
C ARG A 176 7.16 16.80 11.50
N VAL A 177 8.43 16.55 11.82
CA VAL A 177 9.18 15.44 11.22
C VAL A 177 8.64 14.10 11.74
N VAL A 178 8.42 13.15 10.83
CA VAL A 178 8.06 11.77 11.15
C VAL A 178 9.20 10.86 10.71
N SER A 179 9.70 10.04 11.64
CA SER A 179 10.83 9.15 11.35
C SER A 179 10.46 8.02 10.38
N ARG A 180 11.48 7.50 9.66
CA ARG A 180 11.29 6.33 8.80
C ARG A 180 10.78 5.12 9.56
N ASP A 181 11.29 4.88 10.76
CA ASP A 181 10.88 3.78 11.62
C ASP A 181 9.38 3.87 11.97
N HIS A 182 8.92 5.07 12.33
CA HIS A 182 7.51 5.29 12.62
C HIS A 182 6.64 5.05 11.38
N LEU A 183 7.02 5.61 10.22
CA LEU A 183 6.28 5.43 8.98
C LEU A 183 6.26 3.96 8.53
N THR A 184 7.39 3.24 8.65
CA THR A 184 7.46 1.81 8.33
C THR A 184 6.55 1.00 9.24
N ARG A 185 6.58 1.28 10.53
CA ARG A 185 5.77 0.57 11.53
C ARG A 185 4.27 0.86 11.33
N SER A 186 3.91 2.10 11.05
CA SER A 186 2.52 2.49 10.80
C SER A 186 1.99 1.95 9.46
N ALA A 187 2.74 2.12 8.37
CA ALA A 187 2.27 1.75 7.03
C ALA A 187 2.36 0.25 6.77
N PHE A 188 3.43 -0.42 7.22
CA PHE A 188 3.74 -1.80 6.88
C PHE A 188 3.69 -2.76 8.08
N GLY A 189 3.56 -2.25 9.31
CA GLY A 189 3.42 -3.07 10.52
C GLY A 189 4.67 -3.84 10.94
N ARG A 190 5.84 -3.43 10.50
CA ARG A 190 7.16 -4.04 10.75
C ARG A 190 8.20 -2.99 11.11
N ASP A 191 9.31 -3.42 11.66
CA ASP A 191 10.44 -2.53 11.91
C ASP A 191 11.16 -2.16 10.62
N HIS A 192 11.74 -0.97 10.60
CA HIS A 192 12.53 -0.49 9.47
C HIS A 192 13.89 -1.19 9.42
N LEU A 193 14.23 -1.73 8.25
CA LEU A 193 15.54 -2.30 7.98
C LEU A 193 16.37 -1.31 7.14
N PRO A 194 17.72 -1.31 7.25
CA PRO A 194 18.57 -0.37 6.52
C PRO A 194 18.35 -0.35 5.00
N ASP A 195 18.00 -1.50 4.42
CA ASP A 195 17.75 -1.64 2.98
C ASP A 195 16.26 -1.51 2.59
N ASP A 196 15.39 -1.19 3.56
CA ASP A 196 13.96 -1.05 3.31
C ASP A 196 13.65 0.31 2.67
N ARG A 197 13.29 0.29 1.40
CA ARG A 197 12.91 1.46 0.61
C ARG A 197 11.40 1.70 0.53
N SER A 198 10.60 0.89 1.21
CA SER A 198 9.13 0.93 1.08
C SER A 198 8.54 2.32 1.38
N VAL A 199 8.99 2.96 2.46
CA VAL A 199 8.57 4.32 2.81
C VAL A 199 9.03 5.34 1.76
N ASP A 200 10.29 5.25 1.32
CA ASP A 200 10.87 6.18 0.33
C ASP A 200 10.06 6.13 -0.98
N MET A 201 9.55 4.96 -1.36
CA MET A 201 8.70 4.78 -2.55
C MET A 201 7.31 5.40 -2.38
N CYS A 202 6.67 5.20 -1.22
CA CYS A 202 5.41 5.88 -0.89
C CYS A 202 5.60 7.41 -0.97
N ILE A 203 6.67 7.93 -0.40
CA ILE A 203 7.02 9.35 -0.46
C ILE A 203 7.21 9.84 -1.89
N SER A 204 7.86 9.05 -2.76
CA SER A 204 8.06 9.39 -4.18
C SER A 204 6.72 9.55 -4.89
N ARG A 205 5.80 8.58 -4.76
CA ARG A 205 4.46 8.64 -5.36
C ARG A 205 3.63 9.80 -4.80
N LEU A 206 3.61 9.96 -3.49
CA LEU A 206 2.89 11.07 -2.85
C LEU A 206 3.41 12.42 -3.32
N ARG A 207 4.72 12.58 -3.51
CA ARG A 207 5.30 13.81 -4.09
C ARG A 207 4.79 14.08 -5.51
N GLN A 208 4.61 13.05 -6.34
CA GLN A 208 4.06 13.21 -7.70
C GLN A 208 2.62 13.73 -7.64
N HIS A 209 1.80 13.23 -6.73
CA HIS A 209 0.44 13.72 -6.53
C HIS A 209 0.41 15.14 -5.98
N LEU A 210 1.22 15.45 -4.98
CA LEU A 210 1.25 16.76 -4.33
C LEU A 210 1.86 17.88 -5.22
N ARG A 211 2.63 17.55 -6.26
CA ARG A 211 3.12 18.53 -7.24
C ARG A 211 2.01 19.27 -7.98
N ARG A 212 0.79 18.76 -7.96
CA ARG A 212 -0.39 19.40 -8.54
C ARG A 212 -1.00 20.49 -7.63
N ALA A 213 -0.45 20.65 -6.41
CA ALA A 213 -0.86 21.73 -5.53
C ALA A 213 -0.54 23.09 -6.16
N ALA A 214 -1.49 24.00 -6.10
CA ALA A 214 -1.26 25.39 -6.54
C ALA A 214 -0.11 26.00 -5.71
N ASN A 215 0.86 26.59 -6.39
CA ASN A 215 1.99 27.34 -5.78
C ASN A 215 2.83 26.55 -4.76
N GLY A 216 2.86 25.22 -4.83
CA GLY A 216 3.66 24.42 -3.89
C GLY A 216 3.16 24.47 -2.44
N SER A 217 1.86 24.71 -2.23
CA SER A 217 1.23 24.85 -0.92
C SER A 217 1.31 23.58 -0.05
N ALA A 218 1.61 22.40 -0.64
CA ALA A 218 1.89 21.17 0.08
C ALA A 218 3.13 20.49 -0.50
N GLN A 219 4.13 20.21 0.32
CA GLN A 219 5.37 19.54 -0.08
C GLN A 219 5.87 18.56 0.98
N ILE A 220 6.33 17.39 0.55
CA ILE A 220 7.01 16.46 1.46
C ILE A 220 8.52 16.71 1.38
N LEU A 221 9.08 17.21 2.47
CA LEU A 221 10.50 17.45 2.64
C LEU A 221 11.20 16.25 3.22
N THR A 222 12.45 16.01 2.81
CA THR A 222 13.33 15.03 3.43
C THR A 222 14.21 15.74 4.44
N ILE A 223 14.15 15.35 5.71
CA ILE A 223 15.06 15.82 6.76
C ILE A 223 16.12 14.75 6.97
N ARG A 224 17.36 15.10 6.66
CA ARG A 224 18.47 14.14 6.70
C ARG A 224 18.59 13.49 8.09
N ASN A 225 18.74 12.17 8.11
CA ASN A 225 18.87 11.32 9.29
C ASN A 225 17.67 11.32 10.26
N GLU A 226 16.62 12.11 9.99
CA GLU A 226 15.45 12.18 10.86
C GLU A 226 14.21 11.55 10.20
N GLY A 227 13.89 11.90 8.94
CA GLY A 227 12.71 11.34 8.27
C GLY A 227 12.09 12.28 7.24
N TYR A 228 10.77 12.39 7.29
CA TYR A 228 9.98 13.18 6.36
C TYR A 228 9.04 14.13 7.08
N LEU A 229 8.77 15.26 6.45
CA LEU A 229 7.87 16.29 6.94
C LEU A 229 6.95 16.73 5.80
N LEU A 230 5.64 16.71 6.01
CA LEU A 230 4.68 17.35 5.11
C LEU A 230 4.56 18.82 5.51
N SER A 231 5.13 19.68 4.70
CA SER A 231 5.01 21.13 4.83
C SER A 231 3.74 21.59 4.13
N ILE A 232 2.82 22.17 4.88
CA ILE A 232 1.60 22.77 4.37
C ILE A 232 1.72 24.28 4.63
N ALA A 233 1.73 25.07 3.55
CA ALA A 233 1.70 26.53 3.68
C ALA A 233 0.36 26.94 4.30
N ARG A 234 0.40 27.72 5.38
CA ARG A 234 -0.81 28.34 5.93
C ARG A 234 -1.25 29.42 4.94
N GLU A 235 -2.51 29.40 4.53
CA GLU A 235 -3.06 30.53 3.82
C GLU A 235 -2.88 31.80 4.68
N PRO A 236 -2.39 32.90 4.11
CA PRO A 236 -2.33 34.16 4.85
C PRO A 236 -3.76 34.68 5.01
N GLY A 237 -4.37 34.42 6.16
CA GLY A 237 -5.63 35.05 6.57
C GLY A 237 -6.82 34.09 6.69
N ALA A 238 -6.94 33.43 7.83
CA ALA A 238 -8.20 33.04 8.44
C ALA A 238 -8.15 33.42 9.93
#